data_137d5e4018fcd45e1c774974de0ed838
#
_entry.id   137d5e4018fcd45e1c774974de0ed838
#
_cell.length_a   1.000
_cell.length_b   1.000
_cell.length_c   1.000
_cell.angle_alpha   90.00
_cell.angle_beta   90.00
_cell.angle_gamma   90.00
#
_symmetry.space_group_name_H-M   'P 1'
#
loop_
_entity.id
_entity.type
_entity.pdbx_description
1 polymer ?
#
loop_
_entity_poly.entity_id
_entity_poly.type
_entity_poly.pdbx_seq_one_letter_code
_entity_poly.pdbx_strand_id
1 'polypeptide(L)'
;MKKVTGIKWSQTHRQRDIAVDRQAVSELQKIVTPHAVLDVTVLKKQLQERKDRKAVVPVTKKQVANFRSIQPVNAHVLPAMKQQLKLKAYSSSTARTYLNEMAQLLYALGSIPADDLKPGHLKRYLVYCFEKLQLKENTLHSRINSMKFYYEQVLKREKFFWEIPRPKKHLILPKVLSEDELARLFNSMGNLKHTAMLFTAYSAGLRVSEIASLKIKHIDSGRMQILIENAKEKKDRYVNLSPVLLDILRAYIKKYKHKPKEYLFESEETGLAYPARTIQRIFQIAKSKSGIKKNVGIHSLRHSFATHLLEKGTDIRYIKELLGHFDIKTTQRYLHVSKKDLVNIASPLDDLWRKGKIE
;
A
#
# COMPACT_ATOMS: atom_id res chain seq x y z
N MET A 1 14.53 44.98 -24.95
CA MET A 1 13.92 43.83 -24.27
C MET A 1 14.47 42.44 -24.67
N LYS A 2 15.16 42.25 -25.82
CA LYS A 2 15.77 40.94 -26.19
C LYS A 2 16.98 40.52 -25.33
N LYS A 3 17.49 41.38 -24.44
CA LYS A 3 18.71 41.15 -23.65
C LYS A 3 18.45 40.59 -22.22
N VAL A 4 17.19 40.37 -21.84
CA VAL A 4 16.86 39.81 -20.52
C VAL A 4 16.66 38.29 -20.62
N THR A 5 17.41 37.54 -19.84
CA THR A 5 17.36 36.08 -19.83
C THR A 5 16.00 35.60 -19.30
N GLY A 6 15.34 34.67 -20.00
CA GLY A 6 14.09 34.08 -19.53
C GLY A 6 12.79 34.71 -20.03
N ILE A 7 12.85 35.71 -20.91
CA ILE A 7 11.64 36.27 -21.57
C ILE A 7 11.13 35.25 -22.60
N LYS A 8 9.84 34.88 -22.48
CA LYS A 8 9.14 34.00 -23.44
C LYS A 8 7.94 34.75 -24.02
N TRP A 9 7.64 34.51 -25.29
CA TRP A 9 6.43 35.01 -25.91
C TRP A 9 5.25 34.09 -25.56
N SER A 10 4.18 34.68 -25.01
CA SER A 10 2.93 33.97 -24.76
C SER A 10 1.98 34.19 -25.95
N GLN A 11 1.67 33.12 -26.66
CA GLN A 11 0.69 33.14 -27.75
C GLN A 11 -0.74 33.39 -27.24
N THR A 12 -1.05 32.90 -26.04
CA THR A 12 -2.38 33.04 -25.41
C THR A 12 -2.68 34.46 -25.00
N HIS A 13 -1.68 35.17 -24.45
CA HIS A 13 -1.85 36.57 -23.97
C HIS A 13 -1.30 37.60 -24.92
N ARG A 14 -0.72 37.20 -26.07
CA ARG A 14 -0.09 38.07 -27.09
C ARG A 14 0.89 39.08 -26.48
N GLN A 15 1.63 38.66 -25.46
CA GLN A 15 2.58 39.50 -24.73
C GLN A 15 3.86 38.72 -24.40
N ARG A 16 4.90 39.41 -23.93
CA ARG A 16 6.12 38.78 -23.45
C ARG A 16 6.04 38.57 -21.96
N ASP A 17 6.14 37.29 -21.55
CA ASP A 17 6.12 36.88 -20.15
C ASP A 17 7.54 36.63 -19.65
N ILE A 18 7.81 36.96 -18.40
CA ILE A 18 9.07 36.71 -17.72
C ILE A 18 8.81 35.94 -16.43
N ALA A 19 9.70 35.04 -16.07
CA ALA A 19 9.63 34.36 -14.79
C ALA A 19 9.76 35.35 -13.64
N VAL A 20 8.84 35.31 -12.68
CA VAL A 20 8.82 36.18 -11.51
C VAL A 20 9.83 35.70 -10.48
N ASP A 21 11.11 36.03 -10.68
CA ASP A 21 12.17 35.87 -9.70
C ASP A 21 12.91 37.23 -9.48
N ARG A 22 13.68 37.31 -8.41
CA ARG A 22 14.36 38.57 -8.02
C ARG A 22 15.42 38.98 -9.02
N GLN A 23 16.09 38.03 -9.64
CA GLN A 23 17.18 38.31 -10.57
C GLN A 23 16.64 38.88 -11.87
N ALA A 24 15.61 38.26 -12.44
CA ALA A 24 14.95 38.70 -13.65
C ALA A 24 14.29 40.09 -13.49
N VAL A 25 13.66 40.38 -12.34
CA VAL A 25 13.09 41.68 -12.02
C VAL A 25 14.18 42.77 -11.88
N SER A 26 15.32 42.43 -11.25
CA SER A 26 16.46 43.34 -11.10
C SER A 26 17.11 43.68 -12.44
N GLU A 27 17.28 42.69 -13.34
CA GLU A 27 17.80 42.90 -14.70
C GLU A 27 16.86 43.78 -15.54
N LEU A 28 15.55 43.53 -15.46
CA LEU A 28 14.54 44.37 -16.10
C LEU A 28 14.59 45.82 -15.59
N GLN A 29 14.69 46.05 -14.30
CA GLN A 29 14.82 47.38 -13.73
C GLN A 29 16.04 48.11 -14.27
N LYS A 30 17.23 47.48 -14.31
CA LYS A 30 18.46 48.11 -14.84
C LYS A 30 18.35 48.52 -16.30
N ILE A 31 17.59 47.80 -17.11
CA ILE A 31 17.43 48.07 -18.55
C ILE A 31 16.35 49.14 -18.81
N VAL A 32 15.28 49.15 -18.00
CA VAL A 32 14.11 50.01 -18.23
C VAL A 32 14.21 51.36 -17.53
N THR A 33 14.84 51.44 -16.35
CA THR A 33 14.94 52.67 -15.52
C THR A 33 15.50 53.88 -16.28
N PRO A 34 16.43 53.76 -17.24
CA PRO A 34 16.89 54.91 -18.03
C PRO A 34 15.85 55.49 -19.00
N HIS A 35 14.79 54.73 -19.31
CA HIS A 35 13.83 55.07 -20.37
C HIS A 35 12.37 55.18 -19.90
N ALA A 36 12.03 54.56 -18.75
CA ALA A 36 10.67 54.56 -18.21
C ALA A 36 10.64 54.14 -16.73
N VAL A 37 9.56 54.55 -16.02
CA VAL A 37 9.31 54.10 -14.63
C VAL A 37 8.59 52.75 -14.67
N LEU A 38 9.19 51.76 -14.04
CA LEU A 38 8.63 50.41 -13.94
C LEU A 38 7.81 50.27 -12.64
N ASP A 39 6.49 50.15 -12.75
CA ASP A 39 5.64 49.84 -11.60
C ASP A 39 5.76 48.37 -11.25
N VAL A 40 6.47 48.08 -10.15
CA VAL A 40 6.70 46.72 -9.64
C VAL A 40 5.84 46.42 -8.40
N THR A 41 4.88 47.23 -8.07
CA THR A 41 4.06 47.13 -6.86
C THR A 41 3.31 45.81 -6.80
N VAL A 42 2.63 45.45 -7.91
CA VAL A 42 1.90 44.17 -8.03
C VAL A 42 2.84 42.98 -7.96
N LEU A 43 4.00 43.08 -8.61
CA LEU A 43 5.01 42.01 -8.59
C LEU A 43 5.61 41.80 -7.19
N LYS A 44 5.88 42.87 -6.46
CA LYS A 44 6.35 42.81 -5.06
C LYS A 44 5.30 42.18 -4.18
N LYS A 45 4.02 42.52 -4.33
CA LYS A 45 2.91 41.91 -3.60
C LYS A 45 2.79 40.42 -3.89
N GLN A 46 2.84 39.98 -5.14
CA GLN A 46 2.80 38.60 -5.55
C GLN A 46 4.03 37.82 -5.04
N LEU A 47 5.22 38.39 -5.02
CA LEU A 47 6.42 37.81 -4.48
C LEU A 47 6.32 37.64 -2.93
N GLN A 48 5.70 38.60 -2.26
CA GLN A 48 5.45 38.53 -0.83
C GLN A 48 4.42 37.43 -0.52
N GLU A 49 3.29 37.39 -1.23
CA GLU A 49 2.28 36.34 -1.12
C GLU A 49 2.85 34.93 -1.41
N ARG A 50 3.77 34.81 -2.38
CA ARG A 50 4.49 33.55 -2.62
C ARG A 50 5.47 33.18 -1.50
N LYS A 51 6.10 34.17 -0.87
CA LYS A 51 6.95 33.95 0.33
C LYS A 51 6.08 33.49 1.51
N ASP A 52 4.94 34.14 1.72
CA ASP A 52 4.02 33.82 2.80
C ASP A 52 3.40 32.43 2.59
N ARG A 53 3.09 32.05 1.33
CA ARG A 53 2.71 30.66 0.95
C ARG A 53 3.84 29.65 1.10
N LYS A 54 5.11 30.04 0.88
CA LYS A 54 6.28 29.17 1.13
C LYS A 54 6.69 29.13 2.59
N ALA A 55 6.39 30.18 3.36
CA ALA A 55 6.59 30.21 4.81
C ALA A 55 5.58 29.34 5.57
N VAL A 56 4.48 28.89 4.93
CA VAL A 56 3.76 27.69 5.34
C VAL A 56 4.68 26.50 5.00
N VAL A 57 5.66 26.26 5.86
CA VAL A 57 6.59 25.13 5.79
C VAL A 57 5.77 23.87 5.59
N PRO A 58 5.98 23.10 4.52
CA PRO A 58 5.40 21.77 4.45
C PRO A 58 6.00 21.04 5.64
N VAL A 59 5.16 20.65 6.61
CA VAL A 59 5.55 19.80 7.74
C VAL A 59 6.09 18.53 7.12
N THR A 60 7.41 18.49 6.91
CA THR A 60 8.07 17.28 6.41
C THR A 60 7.81 16.19 7.42
N LYS A 61 7.58 14.96 6.97
CA LYS A 61 7.34 13.77 7.82
C LYS A 61 8.38 13.59 8.95
N LYS A 62 9.52 14.29 8.89
CA LYS A 62 10.57 14.31 9.91
C LYS A 62 10.31 15.28 11.08
N GLN A 63 9.49 16.33 10.91
CA GLN A 63 9.20 17.28 12.00
C GLN A 63 8.08 16.81 12.94
N VAL A 64 7.32 15.76 12.58
CA VAL A 64 6.36 15.11 13.50
C VAL A 64 7.05 14.17 14.50
N ALA A 65 8.35 13.99 14.38
CA ALA A 65 9.17 13.14 15.27
C ALA A 65 9.69 13.83 16.54
N ASN A 66 9.29 15.06 16.82
CA ASN A 66 9.50 15.63 18.15
C ASN A 66 8.49 14.96 19.09
N PHE A 67 8.98 14.11 19.97
CA PHE A 67 8.34 13.38 21.04
C PHE A 67 7.28 14.24 21.76
N ARG A 68 6.08 14.32 21.20
CA ARG A 68 4.91 14.79 21.95
C ARG A 68 4.55 13.64 22.87
N SER A 69 4.88 13.78 24.15
CA SER A 69 4.39 12.86 25.18
C SER A 69 2.86 12.99 25.26
N ILE A 70 2.19 11.85 25.42
CA ILE A 70 0.75 11.87 25.74
C ILE A 70 0.61 12.53 27.11
N GLN A 71 -0.20 13.58 27.18
CA GLN A 71 -0.43 14.33 28.43
C GLN A 71 -1.06 13.42 29.51
N PRO A 72 -0.77 13.65 30.80
CA PRO A 72 -1.24 12.80 31.89
C PRO A 72 -2.76 12.57 31.89
N VAL A 73 -3.55 13.57 31.50
CA VAL A 73 -5.00 13.49 31.40
C VAL A 73 -5.47 12.36 30.47
N ASN A 74 -4.67 12.00 29.46
CA ASN A 74 -4.99 10.98 28.46
C ASN A 74 -4.14 9.69 28.62
N ALA A 75 -3.35 9.57 29.69
CA ALA A 75 -2.41 8.44 29.86
C ALA A 75 -3.13 7.08 29.97
N HIS A 76 -4.35 7.05 30.47
CA HIS A 76 -5.18 5.85 30.65
C HIS A 76 -5.71 5.25 29.34
N VAL A 77 -5.82 6.06 28.27
CA VAL A 77 -6.52 5.70 27.03
C VAL A 77 -5.87 4.48 26.33
N LEU A 78 -4.56 4.53 26.09
CA LEU A 78 -3.88 3.44 25.38
C LEU A 78 -3.80 2.13 26.17
N PRO A 79 -3.55 2.13 27.51
CA PRO A 79 -3.64 0.92 28.33
C PRO A 79 -5.01 0.26 28.31
N ALA A 80 -6.09 1.04 28.52
CA ALA A 80 -7.47 0.56 28.49
C ALA A 80 -7.81 -0.04 27.11
N MET A 81 -7.44 0.65 26.04
CA MET A 81 -7.64 0.18 24.68
C MET A 81 -6.87 -1.11 24.38
N LYS A 82 -5.60 -1.21 24.86
CA LYS A 82 -4.76 -2.41 24.70
C LYS A 82 -5.38 -3.61 25.43
N GLN A 83 -5.90 -3.42 26.63
CA GLN A 83 -6.59 -4.46 27.38
C GLN A 83 -7.83 -4.96 26.64
N GLN A 84 -8.68 -4.08 26.16
CA GLN A 84 -9.90 -4.44 25.43
C GLN A 84 -9.60 -5.15 24.09
N LEU A 85 -8.56 -4.72 23.37
CA LEU A 85 -8.10 -5.38 22.15
C LEU A 85 -7.63 -6.82 22.41
N LYS A 86 -6.94 -7.06 23.55
CA LYS A 86 -6.52 -8.39 23.97
C LYS A 86 -7.72 -9.27 24.33
N LEU A 87 -8.66 -8.77 25.14
CA LEU A 87 -9.86 -9.51 25.52
C LEU A 87 -10.70 -9.92 24.31
N LYS A 88 -10.73 -9.10 23.27
CA LYS A 88 -11.42 -9.41 22.01
C LYS A 88 -10.56 -10.22 21.01
N ALA A 89 -9.41 -10.72 21.42
CA ALA A 89 -8.51 -11.53 20.59
C ALA A 89 -8.14 -10.90 19.22
N TYR A 90 -7.96 -9.57 19.20
CA TYR A 90 -7.48 -8.89 18.00
C TYR A 90 -6.02 -9.29 17.70
N SER A 91 -5.68 -9.39 16.42
CA SER A 91 -4.31 -9.68 16.01
C SER A 91 -3.33 -8.60 16.51
N SER A 92 -2.09 -8.98 16.82
CA SER A 92 -1.03 -8.04 17.25
C SER A 92 -0.82 -6.91 16.26
N SER A 93 -0.99 -7.17 14.95
CA SER A 93 -0.89 -6.17 13.90
C SER A 93 -2.02 -5.16 13.96
N THR A 94 -3.27 -5.63 14.13
CA THR A 94 -4.46 -4.76 14.27
C THR A 94 -4.37 -3.92 15.53
N ALA A 95 -3.99 -4.55 16.66
CA ALA A 95 -3.81 -3.85 17.92
C ALA A 95 -2.77 -2.73 17.81
N ARG A 96 -1.62 -3.01 17.19
CA ARG A 96 -0.58 -1.99 16.94
C ARG A 96 -1.10 -0.85 16.08
N THR A 97 -1.84 -1.14 15.02
CA THR A 97 -2.41 -0.11 14.14
C THR A 97 -3.40 0.76 14.91
N TYR A 98 -4.32 0.16 15.68
CA TYR A 98 -5.31 0.90 16.44
C TYR A 98 -4.68 1.79 17.51
N LEU A 99 -3.72 1.25 18.28
CA LEU A 99 -3.00 2.03 19.29
C LEU A 99 -2.22 3.20 18.67
N ASN A 100 -1.53 2.98 17.54
CA ASN A 100 -0.80 4.04 16.85
C ASN A 100 -1.73 5.14 16.33
N GLU A 101 -2.87 4.77 15.73
CA GLU A 101 -3.82 5.77 15.21
C GLU A 101 -4.51 6.53 16.34
N MET A 102 -4.80 5.88 17.48
CA MET A 102 -5.30 6.56 18.68
C MET A 102 -4.27 7.51 19.28
N ALA A 103 -3.02 7.10 19.37
CA ALA A 103 -1.93 7.96 19.85
C ALA A 103 -1.81 9.26 19.03
N GLN A 104 -2.05 9.21 17.71
CA GLN A 104 -2.05 10.42 16.86
C GLN A 104 -3.17 11.39 17.25
N LEU A 105 -4.35 10.90 17.63
CA LEU A 105 -5.42 11.74 18.18
C LEU A 105 -4.98 12.36 19.50
N LEU A 106 -4.44 11.55 20.43
CA LEU A 106 -4.01 12.03 21.75
C LEU A 106 -2.92 13.10 21.65
N TYR A 107 -1.99 12.97 20.70
CA TYR A 107 -0.99 14.01 20.43
C TYR A 107 -1.61 15.31 19.90
N ALA A 108 -2.68 15.23 19.14
CA ALA A 108 -3.36 16.41 18.63
C ALA A 108 -4.22 17.11 19.70
N LEU A 109 -4.75 16.35 20.65
CA LEU A 109 -5.56 16.88 21.76
C LEU A 109 -4.75 17.64 22.80
N GLY A 110 -3.50 17.23 23.05
CA GLY A 110 -2.71 17.80 24.13
C GLY A 110 -3.39 17.60 25.48
N SER A 111 -3.74 18.68 26.16
CA SER A 111 -4.37 18.69 27.50
C SER A 111 -5.90 18.47 27.47
N ILE A 112 -6.52 18.36 26.30
CA ILE A 112 -7.96 18.12 26.18
C ILE A 112 -8.25 16.64 26.47
N PRO A 113 -9.16 16.32 27.42
CA PRO A 113 -9.51 14.94 27.71
C PRO A 113 -10.15 14.25 26.51
N ALA A 114 -9.63 13.08 26.12
CA ALA A 114 -10.16 12.29 25.00
C ALA A 114 -11.58 11.80 25.30
N ASP A 115 -11.88 11.55 26.58
CA ASP A 115 -13.17 11.03 27.01
C ASP A 115 -14.31 12.05 26.83
N ASP A 116 -14.03 13.34 26.81
CA ASP A 116 -15.06 14.39 26.69
C ASP A 116 -15.39 14.75 25.23
N LEU A 117 -14.69 14.12 24.25
CA LEU A 117 -14.94 14.45 22.86
C LEU A 117 -16.31 14.00 22.39
N LYS A 118 -17.01 14.92 21.73
CA LYS A 118 -18.31 14.72 21.07
C LYS A 118 -18.10 14.38 19.58
N PRO A 119 -19.10 13.79 18.89
CA PRO A 119 -19.01 13.47 17.46
C PRO A 119 -18.53 14.64 16.58
N GLY A 120 -19.00 15.87 16.88
CA GLY A 120 -18.58 17.07 16.15
C GLY A 120 -17.09 17.39 16.27
N HIS A 121 -16.47 17.11 17.43
CA HIS A 121 -15.02 17.28 17.62
C HIS A 121 -14.24 16.28 16.79
N LEU A 122 -14.68 15.02 16.73
CA LEU A 122 -14.04 13.97 15.92
C LEU A 122 -14.19 14.24 14.43
N LYS A 123 -15.35 14.74 13.97
CA LYS A 123 -15.53 15.19 12.58
C LYS A 123 -14.51 16.27 12.22
N ARG A 124 -14.36 17.33 13.04
CA ARG A 124 -13.36 18.41 12.82
C ARG A 124 -11.93 17.90 12.79
N TYR A 125 -11.59 16.97 13.70
CA TYR A 125 -10.25 16.35 13.68
C TYR A 125 -10.01 15.55 12.41
N LEU A 126 -10.98 14.83 11.87
CA LEU A 126 -10.84 14.08 10.62
C LEU A 126 -10.70 15.00 9.40
N VAL A 127 -11.44 16.14 9.38
CA VAL A 127 -11.25 17.18 8.36
C VAL A 127 -9.83 17.73 8.42
N TYR A 128 -9.32 18.05 9.61
CA TYR A 128 -7.92 18.45 9.81
C TYR A 128 -6.93 17.39 9.29
N CYS A 129 -7.18 16.12 9.58
CA CYS A 129 -6.35 15.01 9.07
C CYS A 129 -6.35 14.94 7.54
N PHE A 130 -7.47 15.21 6.89
CA PHE A 130 -7.60 15.19 5.45
C PHE A 130 -6.96 16.43 4.81
N GLU A 131 -7.34 17.63 5.25
CA GLU A 131 -6.94 18.90 4.62
C GLU A 131 -5.52 19.32 4.98
N LYS A 132 -5.14 19.25 6.25
CA LYS A 132 -3.84 19.75 6.72
C LYS A 132 -2.77 18.69 6.72
N LEU A 133 -3.07 17.46 7.19
CA LEU A 133 -2.11 16.36 7.19
C LEU A 133 -2.11 15.57 5.88
N GLN A 134 -3.04 15.84 4.97
CA GLN A 134 -3.16 15.18 3.66
C GLN A 134 -3.07 13.64 3.75
N LEU A 135 -3.75 13.07 4.74
CA LEU A 135 -3.73 11.63 4.95
C LEU A 135 -4.53 10.93 3.85
N LYS A 136 -3.98 9.80 3.39
CA LYS A 136 -4.67 8.94 2.43
C LYS A 136 -5.92 8.32 3.04
N GLU A 137 -6.93 8.02 2.21
CA GLU A 137 -8.22 7.47 2.61
C GLU A 137 -8.08 6.21 3.48
N ASN A 138 -7.15 5.32 3.14
CA ASN A 138 -6.90 4.10 3.92
C ASN A 138 -6.41 4.40 5.34
N THR A 139 -5.58 5.43 5.52
CA THR A 139 -5.13 5.87 6.85
C THR A 139 -6.29 6.49 7.64
N LEU A 140 -7.11 7.32 6.99
CA LEU A 140 -8.31 7.88 7.60
C LEU A 140 -9.29 6.79 8.05
N HIS A 141 -9.52 5.76 7.21
CA HIS A 141 -10.34 4.61 7.61
C HIS A 141 -9.77 3.89 8.85
N SER A 142 -8.46 3.70 8.92
CA SER A 142 -7.81 3.09 10.09
C SER A 142 -7.97 3.96 11.34
N ARG A 143 -7.85 5.27 11.18
CA ARG A 143 -8.05 6.26 12.26
C ARG A 143 -9.49 6.27 12.77
N ILE A 144 -10.46 6.31 11.87
CA ILE A 144 -11.88 6.21 12.22
C ILE A 144 -12.16 4.89 12.96
N ASN A 145 -11.65 3.77 12.49
CA ASN A 145 -11.86 2.47 13.14
C ASN A 145 -11.23 2.42 14.54
N SER A 146 -10.07 3.02 14.72
CA SER A 146 -9.39 3.11 16.03
C SER A 146 -10.20 3.93 17.01
N MET A 147 -10.66 5.12 16.61
CA MET A 147 -11.54 5.98 17.43
C MET A 147 -12.87 5.28 17.74
N LYS A 148 -13.51 4.68 16.72
CA LYS A 148 -14.73 3.88 16.90
C LYS A 148 -14.55 2.80 17.96
N PHE A 149 -13.43 2.07 17.89
CA PHE A 149 -13.13 1.03 18.87
C PHE A 149 -13.02 1.62 20.29
N TYR A 150 -12.35 2.75 20.46
CA TYR A 150 -12.22 3.39 21.77
C TYR A 150 -13.58 3.82 22.32
N TYR A 151 -14.31 4.64 21.61
CA TYR A 151 -15.56 5.22 22.13
C TYR A 151 -16.67 4.18 22.30
N GLU A 152 -16.83 3.25 21.35
CA GLU A 152 -17.90 2.26 21.42
C GLU A 152 -17.54 1.01 22.23
N GLN A 153 -16.26 0.55 22.20
CA GLN A 153 -15.90 -0.70 22.84
C GLN A 153 -15.21 -0.54 24.19
N VAL A 154 -14.46 0.54 24.40
CA VAL A 154 -13.80 0.83 25.69
C VAL A 154 -14.69 1.67 26.57
N LEU A 155 -15.15 2.83 26.09
CA LEU A 155 -16.03 3.74 26.85
C LEU A 155 -17.51 3.32 26.88
N LYS A 156 -17.90 2.32 26.07
CA LYS A 156 -19.28 1.82 25.97
C LYS A 156 -20.31 2.89 25.62
N ARG A 157 -19.91 3.92 24.90
CA ARG A 157 -20.82 4.93 24.40
C ARG A 157 -21.76 4.38 23.33
N GLU A 158 -22.91 5.03 23.14
CA GLU A 158 -23.82 4.73 22.04
C GLU A 158 -23.13 4.80 20.68
N LYS A 159 -23.61 4.01 19.72
CA LYS A 159 -23.02 3.93 18.40
C LYS A 159 -23.34 5.20 17.61
N PHE A 160 -22.38 6.10 17.48
CA PHE A 160 -22.51 7.35 16.71
C PHE A 160 -21.57 7.42 15.49
N PHE A 161 -20.63 6.47 15.33
CA PHE A 161 -19.67 6.50 14.22
C PHE A 161 -20.29 6.27 12.84
N TRP A 162 -21.55 5.87 12.74
CA TRP A 162 -22.31 5.87 11.50
C TRP A 162 -22.55 7.29 10.96
N GLU A 163 -22.62 8.30 11.82
CA GLU A 163 -22.74 9.71 11.43
C GLU A 163 -21.46 10.32 10.87
N ILE A 164 -20.31 9.65 11.06
CA ILE A 164 -19.02 10.14 10.57
C ILE A 164 -18.84 9.65 9.13
N PRO A 165 -18.85 10.54 8.13
CA PRO A 165 -18.70 10.14 6.74
C PRO A 165 -17.33 9.50 6.51
N ARG A 166 -17.33 8.40 5.77
CA ARG A 166 -16.10 7.70 5.39
C ARG A 166 -15.67 8.13 4.01
N PRO A 167 -14.38 8.43 3.79
CA PRO A 167 -13.89 8.73 2.45
C PRO A 167 -14.21 7.57 1.48
N LYS A 168 -14.66 7.91 0.27
CA LYS A 168 -14.84 6.90 -0.78
C LYS A 168 -13.49 6.29 -1.14
N LYS A 169 -13.39 4.96 -1.17
CA LYS A 169 -12.17 4.27 -1.60
C LYS A 169 -12.12 4.24 -3.12
N HIS A 170 -11.03 4.72 -3.69
CA HIS A 170 -10.75 4.50 -5.09
C HIS A 170 -10.46 3.01 -5.37
N LEU A 171 -11.03 2.48 -6.42
CA LEU A 171 -10.70 1.14 -6.90
C LEU A 171 -9.31 1.18 -7.54
N ILE A 172 -8.29 0.79 -6.77
CA ILE A 172 -6.93 0.68 -7.29
C ILE A 172 -6.77 -0.74 -7.84
N LEU A 173 -6.49 -0.83 -9.13
CA LEU A 173 -6.24 -2.11 -9.79
C LEU A 173 -4.97 -2.77 -9.24
N PRO A 174 -4.97 -4.10 -9.07
CA PRO A 174 -3.77 -4.84 -8.69
C PRO A 174 -2.64 -4.63 -9.70
N LYS A 175 -1.43 -4.42 -9.19
CA LYS A 175 -0.24 -4.33 -10.04
C LYS A 175 0.29 -5.73 -10.29
N VAL A 176 0.23 -6.16 -11.54
CA VAL A 176 0.60 -7.49 -12.01
C VAL A 176 1.94 -7.44 -12.75
N LEU A 177 2.76 -8.45 -12.55
CA LEU A 177 3.98 -8.72 -13.33
C LEU A 177 3.63 -9.67 -14.47
N SER A 178 4.12 -9.40 -15.68
CA SER A 178 4.01 -10.32 -16.81
C SER A 178 4.86 -11.58 -16.60
N GLU A 179 4.63 -12.62 -17.39
CA GLU A 179 5.42 -13.85 -17.33
C GLU A 179 6.91 -13.56 -17.61
N ASP A 180 7.25 -12.67 -18.56
CA ASP A 180 8.63 -12.25 -18.84
C ASP A 180 9.25 -11.47 -17.66
N GLU A 181 8.50 -10.60 -17.01
CA GLU A 181 8.97 -9.88 -15.82
C GLU A 181 9.23 -10.84 -14.67
N LEU A 182 8.37 -11.85 -14.48
CA LEU A 182 8.57 -12.91 -13.49
C LEU A 182 9.79 -13.77 -13.82
N ALA A 183 9.97 -14.17 -15.07
CA ALA A 183 11.15 -14.92 -15.50
C ALA A 183 12.44 -14.14 -15.19
N ARG A 184 12.51 -12.84 -15.55
CA ARG A 184 13.66 -11.99 -15.21
C ARG A 184 13.86 -11.86 -13.70
N LEU A 185 12.76 -11.70 -12.93
CA LEU A 185 12.82 -11.60 -11.47
C LEU A 185 13.44 -12.86 -10.87
N PHE A 186 12.97 -14.02 -11.27
CA PHE A 186 13.42 -15.31 -10.73
C PHE A 186 14.86 -15.64 -11.15
N ASN A 187 15.23 -15.35 -12.39
CA ASN A 187 16.58 -15.57 -12.89
C ASN A 187 17.61 -14.58 -12.31
N SER A 188 17.18 -13.46 -11.76
CA SER A 188 18.08 -12.49 -11.11
C SER A 188 18.65 -12.95 -9.76
N MET A 189 18.17 -14.10 -9.23
CA MET A 189 18.48 -14.58 -7.89
C MET A 189 19.64 -15.56 -7.88
N GLY A 190 20.71 -15.21 -7.15
CA GLY A 190 21.86 -16.13 -6.95
C GLY A 190 21.75 -17.03 -5.71
N ASN A 191 20.84 -16.72 -4.77
CA ASN A 191 20.68 -17.46 -3.52
C ASN A 191 19.45 -18.37 -3.58
N LEU A 192 19.66 -19.69 -3.46
CA LEU A 192 18.63 -20.69 -3.62
C LEU A 192 17.49 -20.58 -2.56
N LYS A 193 17.82 -20.20 -1.31
CA LYS A 193 16.83 -19.94 -0.27
C LYS A 193 15.92 -18.76 -0.63
N HIS A 194 16.49 -17.68 -1.15
CA HIS A 194 15.73 -16.53 -1.60
C HIS A 194 14.86 -16.86 -2.82
N THR A 195 15.40 -17.63 -3.76
CA THR A 195 14.65 -18.15 -4.91
C THR A 195 13.46 -18.98 -4.42
N ALA A 196 13.68 -19.95 -3.52
CA ALA A 196 12.62 -20.78 -2.97
C ALA A 196 11.51 -19.94 -2.30
N MET A 197 11.86 -18.89 -1.55
CA MET A 197 10.86 -17.98 -0.94
C MET A 197 9.98 -17.29 -1.98
N LEU A 198 10.58 -16.74 -3.06
CA LEU A 198 9.83 -16.04 -4.09
C LEU A 198 9.02 -16.99 -4.98
N PHE A 199 9.55 -18.18 -5.26
CA PHE A 199 8.81 -19.25 -5.96
C PHE A 199 7.59 -19.69 -5.13
N THR A 200 7.75 -19.89 -3.82
CA THR A 200 6.64 -20.21 -2.92
C THR A 200 5.57 -19.11 -2.94
N ALA A 201 6.00 -17.83 -2.94
CA ALA A 201 5.09 -16.70 -3.01
C ALA A 201 4.22 -16.70 -4.27
N TYR A 202 4.83 -16.99 -5.42
CA TYR A 202 4.12 -16.99 -6.70
C TYR A 202 3.36 -18.29 -6.95
N SER A 203 4.02 -19.45 -6.82
CA SER A 203 3.45 -20.76 -7.16
C SER A 203 2.20 -21.12 -6.36
N ALA A 204 2.15 -20.73 -5.08
CA ALA A 204 1.04 -21.01 -4.19
C ALA A 204 0.20 -19.76 -3.83
N GLY A 205 0.51 -18.60 -4.42
CA GLY A 205 -0.20 -17.35 -4.19
C GLY A 205 -0.20 -16.87 -2.74
N LEU A 206 0.85 -17.15 -1.97
CA LEU A 206 0.89 -16.92 -0.53
C LEU A 206 1.08 -15.44 -0.14
N ARG A 207 0.54 -15.07 1.02
CA ARG A 207 0.88 -13.79 1.67
C ARG A 207 2.28 -13.87 2.27
N VAL A 208 2.98 -12.74 2.36
CA VAL A 208 4.33 -12.71 2.95
C VAL A 208 4.38 -13.25 4.39
N SER A 209 3.33 -13.03 5.18
CA SER A 209 3.21 -13.60 6.53
C SER A 209 3.05 -15.11 6.52
N GLU A 210 2.33 -15.64 5.54
CA GLU A 210 2.12 -17.09 5.38
C GLU A 210 3.43 -17.78 4.97
N ILE A 211 4.22 -17.15 4.08
CA ILE A 211 5.56 -17.66 3.73
C ILE A 211 6.48 -17.66 4.94
N ALA A 212 6.47 -16.58 5.74
CA ALA A 212 7.30 -16.44 6.92
C ALA A 212 6.99 -17.51 7.99
N SER A 213 5.71 -17.86 8.16
CA SER A 213 5.25 -18.83 9.16
C SER A 213 5.12 -20.26 8.63
N LEU A 214 5.47 -20.51 7.36
CA LEU A 214 5.32 -21.83 6.74
C LEU A 214 6.29 -22.83 7.39
N LYS A 215 5.76 -23.97 7.86
CA LYS A 215 6.54 -25.04 8.50
C LYS A 215 6.82 -26.16 7.51
N ILE A 216 7.88 -26.94 7.78
CA ILE A 216 8.24 -28.10 6.95
C ILE A 216 7.10 -29.12 6.93
N LYS A 217 6.48 -29.41 8.09
CA LYS A 217 5.35 -30.33 8.21
C LYS A 217 4.12 -29.98 7.39
N HIS A 218 4.03 -28.71 6.92
CA HIS A 218 2.91 -28.24 6.09
C HIS A 218 3.06 -28.64 4.62
N ILE A 219 4.23 -29.15 4.22
CA ILE A 219 4.49 -29.59 2.84
C ILE A 219 4.14 -31.05 2.70
N ASP A 220 3.04 -31.35 2.07
CA ASP A 220 2.63 -32.72 1.75
C ASP A 220 3.01 -33.05 0.31
N SER A 221 4.17 -33.71 0.16
CA SER A 221 4.65 -34.13 -1.16
C SER A 221 3.89 -35.35 -1.73
N GLY A 222 3.19 -36.11 -0.90
CA GLY A 222 2.37 -37.23 -1.36
C GLY A 222 1.07 -36.76 -2.03
N ARG A 223 0.42 -35.77 -1.42
CA ARG A 223 -0.81 -35.16 -1.95
C ARG A 223 -0.57 -33.95 -2.83
N MET A 224 0.69 -33.52 -3.00
CA MET A 224 1.08 -32.32 -3.72
C MET A 224 0.34 -31.08 -3.22
N GLN A 225 0.30 -30.88 -1.90
CA GLN A 225 -0.42 -29.81 -1.23
C GLN A 225 0.44 -29.11 -0.19
N ILE A 226 0.11 -27.85 0.10
CA ILE A 226 0.68 -27.05 1.18
C ILE A 226 -0.46 -26.65 2.11
N LEU A 227 -0.37 -26.98 3.41
CA LEU A 227 -1.29 -26.51 4.43
C LEU A 227 -0.90 -25.09 4.88
N ILE A 228 -1.83 -24.17 4.85
CA ILE A 228 -1.68 -22.80 5.37
C ILE A 228 -2.53 -22.70 6.63
N GLU A 229 -1.85 -22.82 7.79
CA GLU A 229 -2.48 -22.67 9.09
C GLU A 229 -2.68 -21.20 9.46
N ASN A 230 -3.68 -20.90 10.27
CA ASN A 230 -3.93 -19.57 10.85
C ASN A 230 -3.92 -18.43 9.81
N ALA A 231 -4.45 -18.68 8.60
CA ALA A 231 -4.61 -17.65 7.60
C ALA A 231 -5.44 -16.47 8.17
N LYS A 232 -5.48 -15.35 7.48
CA LYS A 232 -6.29 -14.20 7.86
C LYS A 232 -7.70 -14.67 8.18
N GLU A 233 -8.22 -14.34 9.37
CA GLU A 233 -9.51 -14.80 9.93
C GLU A 233 -9.53 -16.22 10.52
N LYS A 234 -8.32 -16.76 10.86
CA LYS A 234 -8.15 -18.06 11.55
C LYS A 234 -8.75 -19.25 10.81
N LYS A 235 -8.81 -19.21 9.46
CA LYS A 235 -9.21 -20.36 8.64
C LYS A 235 -7.99 -20.98 7.99
N ASP A 236 -7.89 -22.29 8.12
CA ASP A 236 -6.87 -23.08 7.42
C ASP A 236 -7.32 -23.35 5.98
N ARG A 237 -6.35 -23.54 5.11
CA ARG A 237 -6.60 -23.92 3.72
C ARG A 237 -5.46 -24.72 3.14
N TYR A 238 -5.77 -25.55 2.17
CA TYR A 238 -4.78 -26.20 1.31
C TYR A 238 -4.59 -25.42 0.02
N VAL A 239 -3.35 -25.35 -0.46
CA VAL A 239 -2.99 -24.82 -1.76
C VAL A 239 -2.12 -25.81 -2.51
N ASN A 240 -2.08 -25.74 -3.82
CA ASN A 240 -1.32 -26.67 -4.66
C ASN A 240 0.19 -26.48 -4.43
N LEU A 241 0.89 -27.61 -4.32
CA LEU A 241 2.34 -27.71 -4.38
C LEU A 241 2.75 -28.07 -5.81
N SER A 242 3.31 -27.11 -6.55
CA SER A 242 3.80 -27.39 -7.89
C SER A 242 5.02 -28.34 -7.84
N PRO A 243 5.17 -29.29 -8.80
CA PRO A 243 6.36 -30.15 -8.88
C PRO A 243 7.67 -29.34 -8.95
N VAL A 244 7.71 -28.28 -9.73
CA VAL A 244 8.87 -27.38 -9.83
C VAL A 244 9.19 -26.72 -8.48
N LEU A 245 8.16 -26.29 -7.72
CA LEU A 245 8.38 -25.75 -6.38
C LEU A 245 8.95 -26.81 -5.44
N LEU A 246 8.41 -28.04 -5.46
CA LEU A 246 8.90 -29.14 -4.63
C LEU A 246 10.38 -29.44 -4.90
N ASP A 247 10.80 -29.49 -6.16
CA ASP A 247 12.19 -29.74 -6.53
C ASP A 247 13.13 -28.62 -6.05
N ILE A 248 12.70 -27.38 -6.16
CA ILE A 248 13.46 -26.21 -5.65
C ILE A 248 13.57 -26.26 -4.11
N LEU A 249 12.49 -26.65 -3.41
CA LEU A 249 12.50 -26.80 -1.95
C LEU A 249 13.44 -27.93 -1.53
N ARG A 250 13.41 -29.07 -2.20
CA ARG A 250 14.34 -30.20 -1.97
C ARG A 250 15.78 -29.80 -2.21
N ALA A 251 16.07 -29.11 -3.32
CA ALA A 251 17.42 -28.60 -3.64
C ALA A 251 17.88 -27.59 -2.56
N TYR A 252 16.99 -26.70 -2.12
CA TYR A 252 17.27 -25.76 -1.03
C TYR A 252 17.66 -26.51 0.24
N ILE A 253 16.83 -27.45 0.73
CA ILE A 253 17.08 -28.19 1.97
C ILE A 253 18.35 -29.02 1.87
N LYS A 254 18.63 -29.64 0.69
CA LYS A 254 19.85 -30.46 0.45
C LYS A 254 21.11 -29.62 0.49
N LYS A 255 21.09 -28.42 -0.11
CA LYS A 255 22.29 -27.56 -0.27
C LYS A 255 22.67 -26.84 1.03
N TYR A 256 21.71 -26.51 1.89
CA TYR A 256 21.98 -25.71 3.09
C TYR A 256 22.57 -26.55 4.23
N LYS A 257 23.72 -26.10 4.78
CA LYS A 257 24.37 -26.74 5.94
C LYS A 257 23.47 -26.75 7.17
N HIS A 258 22.82 -25.64 7.45
CA HIS A 258 21.84 -25.51 8.53
C HIS A 258 20.46 -25.87 8.01
N LYS A 259 20.15 -27.17 8.07
CA LYS A 259 18.81 -27.66 7.69
C LYS A 259 17.77 -27.04 8.59
N PRO A 260 16.69 -26.49 8.02
CA PRO A 260 15.60 -25.96 8.81
C PRO A 260 14.96 -27.05 9.65
N LYS A 261 14.59 -26.73 10.91
CA LYS A 261 14.04 -27.71 11.88
C LYS A 261 12.53 -27.63 11.98
N GLU A 262 12.00 -26.46 12.09
CA GLU A 262 10.56 -26.22 12.26
C GLU A 262 9.97 -25.43 11.08
N TYR A 263 10.49 -24.23 10.82
CA TYR A 263 9.99 -23.37 9.74
C TYR A 263 10.70 -23.73 8.44
N LEU A 264 9.96 -23.72 7.33
CA LEU A 264 10.56 -23.97 6.02
C LEU A 264 11.68 -22.97 5.70
N PHE A 265 11.52 -21.72 6.13
CA PHE A 265 12.51 -20.67 5.97
C PHE A 265 12.93 -20.11 7.34
N GLU A 266 14.04 -20.64 7.87
CA GLU A 266 14.62 -20.20 9.14
C GLU A 266 15.77 -19.23 8.93
N SER A 267 15.94 -18.30 9.88
CA SER A 267 17.14 -17.47 9.98
C SER A 267 18.31 -18.33 10.51
N GLU A 268 19.44 -18.28 9.82
CA GLU A 268 20.65 -19.00 10.24
C GLU A 268 21.22 -18.51 11.57
N GLU A 269 20.98 -17.21 11.88
CA GLU A 269 21.46 -16.58 13.11
C GLU A 269 20.62 -16.95 14.34
N THR A 270 19.30 -17.03 14.18
CA THR A 270 18.37 -17.16 15.30
C THR A 270 17.67 -18.52 15.38
N GLY A 271 17.68 -19.31 14.29
CA GLY A 271 16.88 -20.53 14.17
C GLY A 271 15.37 -20.31 14.15
N LEU A 272 14.91 -19.04 14.14
CA LEU A 272 13.50 -18.69 14.11
C LEU A 272 13.01 -18.44 12.67
N ALA A 273 11.68 -18.34 12.54
CA ALA A 273 11.02 -17.99 11.28
C ALA A 273 11.63 -16.73 10.63
N TYR A 274 11.84 -16.78 9.33
CA TYR A 274 12.40 -15.64 8.58
C TYR A 274 11.46 -14.43 8.64
N PRO A 275 11.92 -13.26 9.07
CA PRO A 275 11.04 -12.11 9.23
C PRO A 275 10.39 -11.69 7.90
N ALA A 276 9.09 -11.42 7.91
CA ALA A 276 8.34 -10.99 6.72
C ALA A 276 8.97 -9.75 6.05
N ARG A 277 9.54 -8.83 6.85
CA ARG A 277 10.23 -7.64 6.34
C ARG A 277 11.49 -7.98 5.54
N THR A 278 12.21 -9.03 5.96
CA THR A 278 13.39 -9.51 5.24
C THR A 278 12.99 -10.13 3.90
N ILE A 279 11.90 -10.92 3.87
CA ILE A 279 11.36 -11.47 2.61
C ILE A 279 10.93 -10.35 1.65
N GLN A 280 10.31 -9.29 2.16
CA GLN A 280 10.00 -8.09 1.38
C GLN A 280 11.25 -7.42 0.81
N ARG A 281 12.33 -7.33 1.60
CA ARG A 281 13.62 -6.77 1.15
C ARG A 281 14.27 -7.64 0.07
N ILE A 282 14.21 -8.97 0.22
CA ILE A 282 14.69 -9.92 -0.80
C ILE A 282 13.99 -9.66 -2.13
N PHE A 283 12.65 -9.51 -2.12
CA PHE A 283 11.90 -9.15 -3.32
C PHE A 283 12.36 -7.83 -3.94
N GLN A 284 12.62 -6.78 -3.13
CA GLN A 284 13.09 -5.50 -3.65
C GLN A 284 14.48 -5.59 -4.29
N ILE A 285 15.38 -6.40 -3.71
CA ILE A 285 16.70 -6.67 -4.27
C ILE A 285 16.57 -7.39 -5.62
N ALA A 286 15.75 -8.46 -5.69
CA ALA A 286 15.48 -9.19 -6.92
C ALA A 286 14.88 -8.28 -8.00
N LYS A 287 13.89 -7.46 -7.64
CA LYS A 287 13.28 -6.46 -8.51
C LYS A 287 14.30 -5.49 -9.09
N SER A 288 15.19 -4.96 -8.25
CA SER A 288 16.25 -4.03 -8.70
C SER A 288 17.19 -4.70 -9.68
N LYS A 289 17.63 -5.94 -9.39
CA LYS A 289 18.53 -6.71 -10.27
C LYS A 289 17.89 -7.09 -11.60
N SER A 290 16.58 -7.36 -11.62
CA SER A 290 15.85 -7.73 -12.84
C SER A 290 15.45 -6.56 -13.73
N GLY A 291 15.77 -5.31 -13.33
CA GLY A 291 15.44 -4.10 -14.10
C GLY A 291 13.95 -3.75 -14.16
N ILE A 292 13.12 -4.32 -13.29
CA ILE A 292 11.68 -4.06 -13.26
C ILE A 292 11.41 -2.65 -12.71
N LYS A 293 10.93 -1.74 -13.57
CA LYS A 293 10.65 -0.33 -13.21
C LYS A 293 9.29 -0.14 -12.53
N LYS A 294 8.36 -1.10 -12.67
CA LYS A 294 7.03 -1.03 -12.05
C LYS A 294 7.14 -0.84 -10.53
N ASN A 295 6.30 0.03 -9.95
CA ASN A 295 6.22 0.18 -8.49
C ASN A 295 5.40 -0.96 -7.89
N VAL A 296 6.04 -2.11 -7.67
CA VAL A 296 5.47 -3.36 -7.18
C VAL A 296 6.17 -3.81 -5.89
N GLY A 297 5.46 -4.59 -5.08
CA GLY A 297 5.98 -5.26 -3.89
C GLY A 297 5.75 -6.76 -3.96
N ILE A 298 6.17 -7.52 -2.94
CA ILE A 298 6.02 -8.99 -2.91
C ILE A 298 4.56 -9.45 -3.09
N HIS A 299 3.58 -8.66 -2.65
CA HIS A 299 2.16 -8.98 -2.88
C HIS A 299 1.77 -9.00 -4.36
N SER A 300 2.58 -8.36 -5.23
CA SER A 300 2.35 -8.44 -6.68
C SER A 300 2.60 -9.85 -7.23
N LEU A 301 3.43 -10.69 -6.59
CA LEU A 301 3.57 -12.11 -6.96
C LEU A 301 2.24 -12.85 -6.78
N ARG A 302 1.56 -12.63 -5.66
CA ARG A 302 0.23 -13.19 -5.42
C ARG A 302 -0.84 -12.61 -6.35
N HIS A 303 -0.76 -11.31 -6.69
CA HIS A 303 -1.65 -10.70 -7.67
C HIS A 303 -1.42 -11.29 -9.06
N SER A 304 -0.15 -11.47 -9.47
CA SER A 304 0.21 -12.11 -10.74
C SER A 304 -0.27 -13.56 -10.79
N PHE A 305 -0.08 -14.34 -9.71
CA PHE A 305 -0.61 -15.69 -9.62
C PHE A 305 -2.11 -15.74 -9.88
N ALA A 306 -2.89 -14.89 -9.19
CA ALA A 306 -4.34 -14.87 -9.34
C ALA A 306 -4.78 -14.44 -10.74
N THR A 307 -4.12 -13.42 -11.33
CA THR A 307 -4.44 -12.93 -12.66
C THR A 307 -4.06 -13.96 -13.72
N HIS A 308 -2.89 -14.60 -13.63
CA HIS A 308 -2.46 -15.60 -14.59
C HIS A 308 -3.32 -16.88 -14.53
N LEU A 309 -3.81 -17.28 -13.34
CA LEU A 309 -4.79 -18.38 -13.26
C LEU A 309 -6.11 -18.01 -13.96
N LEU A 310 -6.58 -16.79 -13.73
CA LEU A 310 -7.80 -16.31 -14.39
C LEU A 310 -7.62 -16.25 -15.91
N GLU A 311 -6.50 -15.75 -16.41
CA GLU A 311 -6.14 -15.71 -17.84
C GLU A 311 -5.97 -17.09 -18.47
N LYS A 312 -5.74 -18.13 -17.66
CA LYS A 312 -5.73 -19.54 -18.06
C LYS A 312 -7.11 -20.21 -17.95
N GLY A 313 -8.15 -19.43 -17.66
CA GLY A 313 -9.55 -19.93 -17.58
C GLY A 313 -9.94 -20.57 -16.25
N THR A 314 -9.13 -20.42 -15.19
CA THR A 314 -9.49 -20.93 -13.87
C THR A 314 -10.67 -20.14 -13.31
N ASP A 315 -11.73 -20.83 -12.87
CA ASP A 315 -12.89 -20.20 -12.26
C ASP A 315 -12.51 -19.38 -11.02
N ILE A 316 -13.04 -18.18 -10.95
CA ILE A 316 -12.77 -17.21 -9.88
C ILE A 316 -13.11 -17.76 -8.48
N ARG A 317 -14.01 -18.72 -8.36
CA ARG A 317 -14.37 -19.38 -7.11
C ARG A 317 -13.20 -20.19 -6.57
N TYR A 318 -12.52 -20.97 -7.42
CA TYR A 318 -11.31 -21.69 -7.04
C TYR A 318 -10.16 -20.75 -6.71
N ILE A 319 -9.98 -19.67 -7.47
CA ILE A 319 -8.98 -18.64 -7.15
C ILE A 319 -9.24 -18.01 -5.77
N LYS A 320 -10.51 -17.73 -5.46
CA LYS A 320 -10.92 -17.23 -4.12
C LYS A 320 -10.47 -18.20 -3.01
N GLU A 321 -10.70 -19.49 -3.17
CA GLU A 321 -10.35 -20.53 -2.18
C GLU A 321 -8.84 -20.64 -2.03
N LEU A 322 -8.09 -20.79 -3.12
CA LEU A 322 -6.62 -20.84 -3.12
C LEU A 322 -6.02 -19.63 -2.41
N LEU A 323 -6.56 -18.45 -2.68
CA LEU A 323 -6.11 -17.23 -2.02
C LEU A 323 -6.60 -17.10 -0.57
N GLY A 324 -7.60 -17.86 -0.14
CA GLY A 324 -8.22 -17.71 1.18
C GLY A 324 -8.83 -16.31 1.35
N HIS A 325 -9.65 -15.89 0.38
CA HIS A 325 -10.44 -14.68 0.47
C HIS A 325 -11.82 -15.01 1.05
N PHE A 326 -12.21 -14.29 2.10
CA PHE A 326 -13.54 -14.49 2.69
C PHE A 326 -14.65 -14.04 1.72
N ASP A 327 -14.49 -12.83 1.17
CA ASP A 327 -15.46 -12.24 0.24
C ASP A 327 -14.95 -12.35 -1.20
N ILE A 328 -15.80 -12.84 -2.09
CA ILE A 328 -15.56 -12.94 -3.54
C ILE A 328 -15.23 -11.57 -4.13
N LYS A 329 -15.80 -10.48 -3.61
CA LYS A 329 -15.49 -9.09 -4.03
C LYS A 329 -13.99 -8.78 -4.00
N THR A 330 -13.25 -9.40 -3.07
CA THR A 330 -11.79 -9.24 -3.01
C THR A 330 -11.09 -9.89 -4.21
N THR A 331 -11.65 -10.97 -4.75
CA THR A 331 -11.12 -11.70 -5.91
C THR A 331 -11.58 -11.08 -7.23
N GLN A 332 -12.80 -10.54 -7.28
CA GLN A 332 -13.35 -9.86 -8.46
C GLN A 332 -12.48 -8.71 -8.98
N ARG A 333 -11.59 -8.16 -8.14
CA ARG A 333 -10.61 -7.15 -8.57
C ARG A 333 -9.69 -7.63 -9.68
N TYR A 334 -9.48 -8.93 -9.82
CA TYR A 334 -8.64 -9.50 -10.87
C TYR A 334 -9.36 -9.55 -12.23
N LEU A 335 -10.70 -9.60 -12.24
CA LEU A 335 -11.48 -9.51 -13.48
C LEU A 335 -11.24 -8.18 -14.23
N HIS A 336 -11.01 -7.09 -13.49
CA HIS A 336 -10.73 -5.79 -14.09
C HIS A 336 -9.30 -5.65 -14.66
N VAL A 337 -8.42 -6.61 -14.39
CA VAL A 337 -7.03 -6.62 -14.87
C VAL A 337 -6.85 -7.60 -16.03
N SER A 338 -7.57 -8.72 -15.99
CA SER A 338 -7.61 -9.70 -17.09
C SER A 338 -8.41 -9.13 -18.24
N LYS A 339 -7.71 -8.58 -19.25
CA LYS A 339 -8.34 -8.04 -20.46
C LYS A 339 -8.50 -9.09 -21.58
N LYS A 340 -7.80 -10.24 -21.47
CA LYS A 340 -7.76 -11.24 -22.54
C LYS A 340 -9.14 -11.82 -22.86
N ASP A 341 -9.96 -12.02 -21.83
CA ASP A 341 -11.26 -12.65 -22.01
C ASP A 341 -12.28 -11.75 -22.74
N LEU A 342 -12.20 -10.43 -22.53
CA LEU A 342 -13.11 -9.49 -23.18
C LEU A 342 -12.83 -9.30 -24.69
N VAL A 343 -11.56 -9.50 -25.10
CA VAL A 343 -11.16 -9.35 -26.52
C VAL A 343 -11.46 -10.62 -27.31
N ASN A 344 -11.53 -11.78 -26.65
CA ASN A 344 -11.74 -13.09 -27.27
C ASN A 344 -13.19 -13.59 -27.19
N ILE A 345 -14.11 -12.78 -26.67
CA ILE A 345 -15.54 -13.14 -26.73
C ILE A 345 -16.00 -13.03 -28.16
N ALA A 346 -16.23 -14.18 -28.81
CA ALA A 346 -16.85 -14.22 -30.12
C ALA A 346 -18.26 -13.62 -30.04
N SER A 347 -18.58 -12.74 -30.98
CA SER A 347 -19.92 -12.18 -31.03
C SER A 347 -20.94 -13.32 -31.32
N PRO A 348 -22.06 -13.36 -30.60
CA PRO A 348 -23.15 -14.30 -30.98
C PRO A 348 -23.57 -14.16 -32.43
N LEU A 349 -23.40 -12.98 -33.02
CA LEU A 349 -23.65 -12.73 -34.44
C LEU A 349 -22.67 -13.51 -35.34
N ASP A 350 -21.39 -13.58 -34.99
CA ASP A 350 -20.39 -14.34 -35.74
C ASP A 350 -20.70 -15.83 -35.74
N ASP A 351 -21.27 -16.34 -34.64
CA ASP A 351 -21.72 -17.74 -34.56
C ASP A 351 -22.94 -18.00 -35.43
N LEU A 352 -23.88 -17.06 -35.52
CA LEU A 352 -25.02 -17.16 -36.40
C LEU A 352 -24.60 -17.14 -37.88
N TRP A 353 -23.66 -16.27 -38.23
CA TRP A 353 -23.08 -16.18 -39.58
C TRP A 353 -22.34 -17.47 -39.96
N ARG A 354 -21.44 -17.95 -39.09
CA ARG A 354 -20.69 -19.19 -39.31
C ARG A 354 -21.58 -20.43 -39.45
N LYS A 355 -22.75 -20.42 -38.81
CA LYS A 355 -23.75 -21.51 -38.88
C LYS A 355 -24.70 -21.37 -40.06
N GLY A 356 -24.48 -20.36 -40.92
CA GLY A 356 -25.36 -20.11 -42.10
C GLY A 356 -26.81 -19.79 -41.74
N LYS A 357 -27.05 -19.24 -40.55
CA LYS A 357 -28.40 -18.89 -40.07
C LYS A 357 -28.84 -17.49 -40.48
N ILE A 358 -27.91 -16.68 -40.93
CA ILE A 358 -28.11 -15.33 -41.48
C ILE A 358 -27.21 -15.16 -42.69
N GLU A 359 -27.72 -14.50 -43.75
CA GLU A 359 -27.02 -14.13 -44.98
C GLU A 359 -26.45 -12.71 -44.90
#